data_c82d4b5adc8d87e4d65cc188636b4303
#
_entry.id   c82d4b5adc8d87e4d65cc188636b4303
#
_cell.length_a   1.000
_cell.length_b   1.000
_cell.length_c   1.000
_cell.angle_alpha   90.00
_cell.angle_beta   90.00
_cell.angle_gamma   90.00
#
_symmetry.space_group_name_H-M   'P 1'
#
loop_
_entity.id
_entity.type
_entity.pdbx_description
1 polymer ?
#
loop_
_entity_poly.entity_id
_entity_poly.type
_entity_poly.pdbx_seq_one_letter_code
_entity_poly.pdbx_strand_id
1 'polypeptide(L)' 'MNKVIREKIKQALSSAPRNGFMAELHLQSIKYADELGNITAREFCEELGLKPSYGTEFSKMRNLTTRLKAAGLVTEKI' A
#
# COMPACT_ATOMS: atom_id res chain seq x y z
N MET A 1 11.85 3.71 -0.39
CA MET A 1 10.59 4.10 -1.09
C MET A 1 10.76 5.52 -1.63
N ASN A 2 10.20 5.78 -2.79
CA ASN A 2 10.21 7.13 -3.39
C ASN A 2 9.51 8.11 -2.44
N LYS A 3 10.10 9.31 -2.26
CA LYS A 3 9.58 10.32 -1.34
C LYS A 3 8.15 10.75 -1.70
N VAL A 4 7.88 10.93 -2.99
CA VAL A 4 6.56 11.37 -3.46
C VAL A 4 5.51 10.31 -3.13
N ILE A 5 5.80 9.05 -3.40
CA ILE A 5 4.90 7.94 -3.10
C ILE A 5 4.68 7.83 -1.60
N ARG A 6 5.75 7.93 -0.81
CA ARG A 6 5.65 7.87 0.65
C ARG A 6 4.71 8.95 1.19
N GLU A 7 4.86 10.17 0.72
CA GLU A 7 4.01 11.28 1.19
C GLU A 7 2.56 11.10 0.76
N LYS A 8 2.33 10.60 -0.45
CA LYS A 8 0.96 10.32 -0.92
C LYS A 8 0.29 9.25 -0.10
N ILE A 9 1.00 8.18 0.24
CA ILE A 9 0.45 7.11 1.08
C ILE A 9 0.15 7.65 2.49
N LYS A 10 1.09 8.39 3.08
CA LYS A 10 0.88 8.98 4.40
C LYS A 10 -0.35 9.88 4.42
N GLN A 11 -0.51 10.71 3.41
CA GLN A 11 -1.66 11.59 3.32
C GLN A 11 -2.96 10.81 3.20
N ALA A 12 -2.98 9.79 2.35
CA ALA A 12 -4.17 8.96 2.19
C ALA A 12 -4.56 8.26 3.49
N LEU A 13 -3.58 7.74 4.22
CA LEU A 13 -3.85 7.06 5.49
C LEU A 13 -4.33 8.03 6.56
N SER A 14 -3.75 9.24 6.63
CA SER A 14 -4.16 10.22 7.64
C SER A 14 -5.52 10.83 7.33
N SER A 15 -5.94 10.82 6.07
CA SER A 15 -7.26 11.33 5.66
C SER A 15 -8.35 10.27 5.73
N ALA A 16 -7.99 8.99 5.91
CA ALA A 16 -8.96 7.91 5.98
C ALA A 16 -9.80 8.02 7.26
N PRO A 17 -11.10 7.71 7.21
CA PRO A 17 -11.90 7.66 8.43
C PRO A 17 -11.37 6.55 9.34
N ARG A 18 -11.61 6.69 10.64
CA ARG A 18 -11.06 5.79 11.66
C ARG A 18 -11.38 4.32 11.37
N ASN A 19 -12.60 4.04 10.94
CA ASN A 19 -13.03 2.68 10.60
C ASN A 19 -12.67 2.27 9.18
N GLY A 20 -12.06 3.16 8.39
CA GLY A 20 -11.64 2.90 7.03
C GLY A 20 -10.14 2.82 6.83
N PHE A 21 -9.36 2.88 7.92
CA PHE A 21 -7.91 2.89 7.84
C PHE A 21 -7.36 1.63 7.13
N MET A 22 -7.83 0.46 7.53
CA MET A 22 -7.33 -0.79 6.95
C MET A 22 -7.70 -0.91 5.47
N ALA A 23 -8.90 -0.51 5.10
CA ALA A 23 -9.31 -0.50 3.70
C ALA A 23 -8.44 0.44 2.87
N GLU A 24 -8.11 1.62 3.42
CA GLU A 24 -7.24 2.56 2.73
C GLU A 24 -5.82 2.02 2.61
N LEU A 25 -5.31 1.37 3.65
CA LEU A 25 -3.99 0.74 3.62
C LEU A 25 -3.93 -0.32 2.51
N HIS A 26 -4.96 -1.16 2.41
CA HIS A 26 -5.06 -2.17 1.36
C HIS A 26 -5.06 -1.51 -0.01
N LEU A 27 -5.85 -0.47 -0.18
CA LEU A 27 -5.99 0.24 -1.45
C LEU A 27 -4.65 0.87 -1.89
N GLN A 28 -3.96 1.53 -0.98
CA GLN A 28 -2.67 2.14 -1.28
C GLN A 28 -1.61 1.08 -1.62
N SER A 29 -1.64 -0.06 -0.94
CA SER A 29 -0.73 -1.16 -1.21
C SER A 29 -0.93 -1.73 -2.62
N ILE A 30 -2.18 -1.81 -3.08
CA ILE A 30 -2.51 -2.26 -4.43
C ILE A 30 -2.11 -1.20 -5.45
N LYS A 31 -2.45 0.05 -5.19
CA LYS A 31 -2.18 1.17 -6.09
C LYS A 31 -0.70 1.29 -6.44
N TYR A 32 0.16 1.14 -5.44
CA TYR A 32 1.60 1.32 -5.62
C TYR A 32 2.38 0.01 -5.62
N ALA A 33 1.71 -1.13 -5.83
CA ALA A 33 2.35 -2.45 -5.75
C ALA A 33 3.57 -2.58 -6.67
N ASP A 34 3.47 -2.03 -7.88
CA ASP A 34 4.58 -2.12 -8.86
C ASP A 34 5.78 -1.30 -8.40
N GLU A 35 5.53 -0.07 -7.94
CA GLU A 35 6.59 0.84 -7.48
C GLU A 35 7.23 0.37 -6.18
N LEU A 36 6.50 -0.42 -5.39
CA LEU A 36 6.96 -0.93 -4.11
C LEU A 36 7.40 -2.40 -4.18
N GLY A 37 7.63 -2.91 -5.38
CA GLY A 37 7.98 -4.32 -5.57
C GLY A 37 9.31 -4.72 -4.93
N ASN A 38 10.21 -3.77 -4.73
CA ASN A 38 11.55 -4.03 -4.23
C ASN A 38 11.74 -3.77 -2.74
N ILE A 39 10.71 -3.33 -2.03
CA ILE A 39 10.85 -3.08 -0.60
C ILE A 39 10.25 -4.22 0.21
N THR A 40 10.81 -4.45 1.39
CA THR A 40 10.27 -5.46 2.30
C THR A 40 9.07 -4.89 3.06
N ALA A 41 8.24 -5.78 3.61
CA ALA A 41 7.13 -5.36 4.46
C ALA A 41 7.61 -4.55 5.66
N ARG A 42 8.77 -4.92 6.20
CA ARG A 42 9.38 -4.20 7.32
C ARG A 42 9.75 -2.78 6.93
N GLU A 43 10.40 -2.61 5.78
CA GLU A 43 10.78 -1.30 5.28
C GLU A 43 9.55 -0.43 5.02
N PHE A 44 8.50 -1.02 4.45
CA PHE A 44 7.25 -0.32 4.23
C PHE A 44 6.71 0.28 5.53
N CYS A 45 6.64 -0.53 6.58
CA CYS A 45 6.14 -0.08 7.88
C CYS A 45 7.05 0.98 8.50
N GLU A 46 8.36 0.78 8.44
CA GLU A 46 9.33 1.73 9.01
C GLU A 46 9.24 3.10 8.33
N GLU A 47 9.16 3.11 7.01
CA GLU A 47 9.12 4.38 6.27
C GLU A 47 7.81 5.15 6.49
N LEU A 48 6.73 4.44 6.78
CA LEU A 48 5.42 5.07 6.99
C LEU A 48 5.08 5.27 8.47
N GLY A 49 5.96 4.85 9.37
CA GLY A 49 5.71 4.96 10.80
C GLY A 49 4.57 4.07 11.28
N LEU A 50 4.39 2.92 10.65
CA LEU A 50 3.34 1.97 11.00
C LEU A 50 3.86 0.86 11.89
N LYS A 51 2.95 0.24 12.66
CA LYS A 51 3.28 -0.95 13.46
C LYS A 51 3.70 -2.08 12.53
N PRO A 52 4.67 -2.92 12.93
CA PRO A 52 5.14 -4.04 12.09
C PRO A 52 4.04 -5.00 11.66
N SER A 53 2.97 -5.14 12.45
CA SER A 53 1.84 -6.01 12.12
C SER A 53 1.15 -5.63 10.79
N TYR A 54 1.25 -4.37 10.39
CA TYR A 54 0.66 -3.94 9.11
C TYR A 54 1.46 -4.42 7.89
N GLY A 55 2.68 -4.90 8.11
CA GLY A 55 3.50 -5.45 7.03
C GLY A 55 2.88 -6.67 6.37
N THR A 56 2.19 -7.51 7.16
CA THR A 56 1.48 -8.67 6.63
C THR A 56 0.39 -8.24 5.65
N GLU A 57 -0.35 -7.19 6.00
CA GLU A 57 -1.41 -6.67 5.14
C GLU A 57 -0.85 -6.09 3.84
N PHE A 58 0.23 -5.35 3.94
CA PHE A 58 0.93 -4.84 2.76
C PHE A 58 1.36 -5.98 1.82
N SER A 59 2.00 -7.00 2.36
CA SER A 59 2.49 -8.13 1.56
C SER A 59 1.36 -8.87 0.87
N LYS A 60 0.25 -9.10 1.58
CA LYS A 60 -0.93 -9.75 1.00
C LYS A 60 -1.46 -8.97 -0.20
N MET A 61 -1.61 -7.67 -0.04
CA MET A 61 -2.18 -6.83 -1.09
C MET A 61 -1.25 -6.69 -2.28
N ARG A 62 0.04 -6.57 -2.02
CA ARG A 62 1.03 -6.51 -3.10
C ARG A 62 1.02 -7.80 -3.92
N ASN A 63 0.98 -8.95 -3.25
CA ASN A 63 0.95 -10.24 -3.95
C ASN A 63 -0.36 -10.45 -4.71
N LEU A 64 -1.47 -10.00 -4.13
CA LEU A 64 -2.79 -10.09 -4.76
C LEU A 64 -2.88 -9.24 -6.03
N THR A 65 -2.15 -8.14 -6.07
CA THR A 65 -2.24 -7.17 -7.17
C THR A 65 -1.88 -7.78 -8.53
N THR A 66 -0.93 -8.69 -8.57
CA THR A 66 -0.57 -9.37 -9.82
C THR A 66 -1.79 -10.04 -10.45
N ARG A 67 -2.57 -10.72 -9.63
CA ARG A 67 -3.77 -11.41 -10.11
C ARG A 67 -4.90 -10.43 -10.46
N LEU A 68 -5.03 -9.37 -9.69
CA LEU A 68 -6.01 -8.33 -9.98
C LEU A 68 -5.72 -7.65 -11.32
N LYS A 69 -4.45 -7.35 -11.60
CA LYS A 69 -4.06 -6.76 -12.88
C LYS A 69 -4.32 -7.70 -14.03
N ALA A 70 -4.06 -8.99 -13.86
CA ALA A 70 -4.35 -10.00 -14.87
C ALA A 70 -5.85 -10.07 -15.16
N ALA A 71 -6.69 -9.74 -14.16
CA ALA A 71 -8.14 -9.72 -14.31
C ALA A 71 -8.68 -8.38 -14.84
N GLY A 72 -7.80 -7.41 -15.11
CA GLY A 72 -8.20 -6.15 -15.73
C GLY A 72 -8.06 -4.91 -14.88
N LEU A 73 -7.54 -5.02 -13.65
CA LEU A 73 -7.35 -3.84 -12.80
C LEU A 73 -6.27 -2.94 -13.39
N VAL A 74 -6.57 -1.67 -13.52
CA VAL A 74 -5.61 -0.63 -13.94
C VAL A 74 -5.29 0.22 -12.71
N THR A 75 -4.11 -0.01 -12.12
CA THR A 75 -3.75 0.62 -10.86
C THR A 75 -3.64 2.15 -10.95
N GLU A 76 -3.30 2.69 -12.10
CA GLU A 76 -3.24 4.14 -12.30
C GLU A 76 -4.60 4.82 -12.13
N LYS A 77 -5.67 4.06 -12.18
CA LYS A 77 -7.04 4.62 -12.06
C LYS A 77 -7.55 4.62 -10.61
N ILE A 78 -6.78 4.12 -9.68
CA ILE A 78 -7.18 4.13 -8.26
C ILE A 78 -6.94 5.49 -7.62
#